data_adce5cc43a208fc0df121c86597f9637
#
_entry.id   adce5cc43a208fc0df121c86597f9637
#
_cell.length_a   1.000
_cell.length_b   1.000
_cell.length_c   1.000
_cell.angle_alpha   90.00
_cell.angle_beta   90.00
_cell.angle_gamma   90.00
#
_symmetry.space_group_name_H-M   'P 1'
#
loop_
_entity.id
_entity.type
_entity.pdbx_description
1 polymer ?
#
loop_
_entity_poly.entity_id
_entity_poly.type
_entity_poly.pdbx_seq_one_letter_code
_entity_poly.pdbx_strand_id
1 'polypeptide(L)'
;QKEIHNFFNSYLDNKRDEINRSDYHINKLLYRNSQEEFIDTEPTPWEVLTNLISFEKNIQKFNALLQENKEDIAGSLNIEFIAINGILKEGLESFTAALDTKSELVQWSSFVQSDYQNLTALNSAPLKVNSFINDNLLSKYSGGVFCSATLMVNDDFRYFSEKVGLDLAVLE
;
A
#
# COMPACT_ATOMS: atom_id res chain seq x y z
N GLN A 1 -2.61 17.39 -3.93
CA GLN A 1 -2.44 16.78 -5.27
C GLN A 1 -1.16 17.24 -5.97
N LYS A 2 -0.89 18.56 -6.03
CA LYS A 2 0.28 19.11 -6.74
C LYS A 2 1.60 18.58 -6.19
N GLU A 3 1.75 18.50 -4.89
CA GLU A 3 2.99 18.01 -4.24
C GLU A 3 3.23 16.52 -4.49
N ILE A 4 2.19 15.70 -4.42
CA ILE A 4 2.28 14.28 -4.76
C ILE A 4 2.73 14.11 -6.21
N HIS A 5 2.12 14.85 -7.12
CA HIS A 5 2.49 14.84 -8.53
C HIS A 5 3.95 15.28 -8.75
N ASN A 6 4.38 16.34 -8.08
CA ASN A 6 5.77 16.82 -8.17
C ASN A 6 6.75 15.78 -7.63
N PHE A 7 6.45 15.14 -6.51
CA PHE A 7 7.28 14.06 -5.97
C PHE A 7 7.47 12.92 -6.99
N PHE A 8 6.35 12.39 -7.53
CA PHE A 8 6.44 11.30 -8.51
C PHE A 8 7.16 11.70 -9.80
N ASN A 9 7.01 12.93 -10.26
CA ASN A 9 7.75 13.42 -11.43
C ASN A 9 9.25 13.54 -11.15
N SER A 10 9.63 14.14 -10.00
CA SER A 10 11.02 14.23 -9.58
C SER A 10 11.65 12.84 -9.44
N TYR A 11 10.95 11.90 -8.83
CA TYR A 11 11.43 10.54 -8.70
C TYR A 11 11.58 9.82 -10.06
N LEU A 12 10.60 9.98 -10.96
CA LEU A 12 10.67 9.44 -12.31
C LEU A 12 11.87 10.00 -13.10
N ASP A 13 12.12 11.30 -12.98
CA ASP A 13 13.24 11.95 -13.65
C ASP A 13 14.59 11.41 -13.14
N ASN A 14 14.73 11.21 -11.83
CA ASN A 14 15.93 10.65 -11.20
C ASN A 14 16.19 9.19 -11.64
N LYS A 15 15.13 8.42 -11.92
CA LYS A 15 15.23 7.01 -12.33
C LYS A 15 15.20 6.79 -13.85
N ARG A 16 15.12 7.84 -14.64
CA ARG A 16 14.94 7.77 -16.10
C ARG A 16 16.01 6.91 -16.79
N ASP A 17 17.26 7.03 -16.40
CA ASP A 17 18.37 6.27 -16.99
C ASP A 17 18.31 4.78 -16.65
N GLU A 18 17.86 4.42 -15.46
CA GLU A 18 17.66 3.04 -15.04
C GLU A 18 16.49 2.40 -15.79
N ILE A 19 15.40 3.15 -15.96
CA ILE A 19 14.18 2.72 -16.66
C ILE A 19 14.47 2.51 -18.15
N ASN A 20 15.19 3.42 -18.81
CA ASN A 20 15.47 3.37 -20.23
C ASN A 20 16.45 2.26 -20.63
N ARG A 21 17.18 1.68 -19.67
CA ARG A 21 18.06 0.51 -19.93
C ARG A 21 17.30 -0.81 -19.96
N SER A 22 16.04 -0.80 -19.60
CA SER A 22 15.22 -2.01 -19.55
C SER A 22 14.37 -2.15 -20.83
N ASP A 23 14.42 -3.33 -21.44
CA ASP A 23 13.61 -3.67 -22.61
C ASP A 23 12.15 -4.00 -22.28
N TYR A 24 11.74 -3.83 -21.00
CA TYR A 24 10.39 -4.17 -20.54
C TYR A 24 9.49 -2.94 -20.44
N HIS A 25 8.23 -3.10 -20.81
CA HIS A 25 7.19 -2.07 -20.65
C HIS A 25 6.84 -1.78 -19.17
N ILE A 26 7.21 -2.68 -18.25
CA ILE A 26 7.03 -2.53 -16.81
C ILE A 26 8.39 -2.74 -16.14
N ASN A 27 8.92 -1.70 -15.53
CA ASN A 27 10.15 -1.74 -14.77
C ASN A 27 9.84 -1.76 -13.27
N LYS A 28 10.50 -2.66 -12.54
CA LYS A 28 10.41 -2.75 -11.08
C LYS A 28 11.80 -2.59 -10.48
N LEU A 29 11.96 -1.55 -9.68
CA LEU A 29 13.20 -1.26 -8.96
C LEU A 29 12.98 -1.56 -7.47
N LEU A 30 13.70 -2.55 -6.96
CA LEU A 30 13.70 -2.88 -5.54
C LEU A 30 14.55 -1.88 -4.79
N TYR A 31 14.07 -1.39 -3.66
CA TYR A 31 14.87 -0.59 -2.74
C TYR A 31 14.78 -1.15 -1.31
N ARG A 32 15.86 -0.96 -0.54
CA ARG A 32 15.94 -1.44 0.85
C ARG A 32 15.94 -0.30 1.86
N ASN A 33 16.31 0.89 1.41
CA ASN A 33 16.40 2.08 2.24
C ASN A 33 15.71 3.23 1.53
N SER A 34 14.51 3.55 1.96
CA SER A 34 13.72 4.64 1.37
C SER A 34 14.40 6.01 1.53
N GLN A 35 15.21 6.20 2.57
CA GLN A 35 15.94 7.46 2.75
C GLN A 35 17.00 7.68 1.67
N GLU A 36 17.73 6.63 1.31
CA GLU A 36 18.71 6.68 0.22
C GLU A 36 18.04 6.75 -1.15
N GLU A 37 16.94 5.98 -1.32
CA GLU A 37 16.22 5.90 -2.59
C GLU A 37 15.63 7.24 -3.01
N PHE A 38 15.14 8.04 -2.05
CA PHE A 38 14.42 9.28 -2.33
C PHE A 38 15.19 10.55 -1.93
N ILE A 39 16.51 10.45 -1.69
CA ILE A 39 17.33 11.56 -1.19
C ILE A 39 17.33 12.78 -2.12
N ASP A 40 17.27 12.55 -3.42
CA ASP A 40 17.32 13.58 -4.46
C ASP A 40 15.95 13.99 -5.01
N THR A 41 14.86 13.59 -4.33
CA THR A 41 13.51 13.98 -4.78
C THR A 41 13.07 15.31 -4.17
N GLU A 42 12.39 16.15 -4.97
CA GLU A 42 11.77 17.42 -4.51
C GLU A 42 10.31 17.51 -5.00
N PRO A 43 9.33 17.59 -4.08
CA PRO A 43 9.48 17.47 -2.62
C PRO A 43 9.93 16.08 -2.17
N THR A 44 10.49 15.97 -0.98
CA THR A 44 10.80 14.66 -0.39
C THR A 44 9.50 13.92 -0.03
N PRO A 45 9.49 12.58 -0.03
CA PRO A 45 8.28 11.84 0.32
C PRO A 45 7.83 12.08 1.76
N TRP A 46 8.73 12.44 2.68
CA TRP A 46 8.39 12.78 4.07
C TRP A 46 7.67 14.13 4.19
N GLU A 47 8.02 15.10 3.36
CA GLU A 47 7.27 16.37 3.25
C GLU A 47 5.87 16.12 2.72
N VAL A 48 5.74 15.31 1.67
CA VAL A 48 4.43 14.90 1.13
C VAL A 48 3.62 14.18 2.20
N LEU A 49 4.21 13.22 2.93
CA LEU A 49 3.53 12.48 3.99
C LEU A 49 3.06 13.40 5.12
N THR A 50 3.90 14.35 5.54
CA THR A 50 3.55 15.33 6.58
C THR A 50 2.35 16.18 6.18
N ASN A 51 2.31 16.62 4.93
CA ASN A 51 1.20 17.41 4.39
C ASN A 51 -0.08 16.60 4.26
N LEU A 52 0.02 15.31 3.86
CA LEU A 52 -1.12 14.40 3.82
C LEU A 52 -1.72 14.14 5.22
N ILE A 53 -0.88 13.91 6.23
CA ILE A 53 -1.30 13.74 7.62
C ILE A 53 -2.00 15.02 8.14
N SER A 54 -1.44 16.18 7.81
CA SER A 54 -2.07 17.46 8.17
C SER A 54 -3.42 17.66 7.49
N PHE A 55 -3.54 17.26 6.24
CA PHE A 55 -4.79 17.30 5.50
C PHE A 55 -5.84 16.35 6.09
N GLU A 56 -5.46 15.11 6.41
CA GLU A 56 -6.33 14.15 7.08
C GLU A 56 -6.89 14.70 8.41
N LYS A 57 -6.02 15.28 9.25
CA LYS A 57 -6.44 15.91 10.51
C LYS A 57 -7.45 17.03 10.30
N ASN A 58 -7.29 17.84 9.25
CA ASN A 58 -8.23 18.91 8.93
C ASN A 58 -9.59 18.36 8.45
N ILE A 59 -9.58 17.27 7.67
CA ILE A 59 -10.81 16.58 7.27
C ILE A 59 -11.53 16.00 8.49
N GLN A 60 -10.81 15.39 9.44
CA GLN A 60 -11.40 14.86 10.68
C GLN A 60 -12.04 15.98 11.52
N LYS A 61 -11.37 17.12 11.66
CA LYS A 61 -11.96 18.28 12.35
C LYS A 61 -13.23 18.81 11.64
N PHE A 62 -13.20 18.87 10.32
CA PHE A 62 -14.36 19.29 9.55
C PHE A 62 -15.52 18.29 9.72
N ASN A 63 -15.26 17.00 9.70
CA ASN A 63 -16.26 15.96 9.98
C ASN A 63 -16.89 16.12 11.38
N ALA A 64 -16.07 16.39 12.41
CA ALA A 64 -16.58 16.62 13.76
C ALA A 64 -17.54 17.82 13.80
N LEU A 65 -17.17 18.94 13.16
CA LEU A 65 -18.03 20.12 13.05
C LEU A 65 -19.34 19.83 12.30
N LEU A 66 -19.30 19.01 11.26
CA LEU A 66 -20.51 18.59 10.53
C LEU A 66 -21.44 17.75 11.40
N GLN A 67 -20.88 16.86 12.24
CA GLN A 67 -21.67 16.03 13.16
C GLN A 67 -22.30 16.84 14.30
N GLU A 68 -21.65 17.89 14.76
CA GLU A 68 -22.17 18.81 15.78
C GLU A 68 -23.33 19.67 15.25
N ASN A 69 -23.25 20.07 13.99
CA ASN A 69 -24.26 20.92 13.33
C ASN A 69 -25.23 20.08 12.49
N LYS A 70 -25.98 19.18 13.13
CA LYS A 70 -26.87 18.18 12.50
C LYS A 70 -28.03 18.74 11.65
N GLU A 71 -28.10 20.02 11.39
CA GLU A 71 -29.13 20.61 10.55
C GLU A 71 -28.75 20.51 9.08
N ASP A 72 -29.43 19.59 8.39
CA ASP A 72 -29.65 19.55 6.91
C ASP A 72 -28.46 19.44 5.95
N ILE A 73 -27.36 18.83 6.32
CA ILE A 73 -26.40 18.42 5.30
C ILE A 73 -26.93 17.12 4.68
N ALA A 74 -27.36 17.22 3.43
CA ALA A 74 -27.95 16.11 2.67
C ALA A 74 -27.13 14.85 2.83
N GLY A 75 -27.79 13.72 3.12
CA GLY A 75 -27.14 12.43 3.39
C GLY A 75 -26.15 11.98 2.32
N SER A 76 -26.28 12.44 1.07
CA SER A 76 -25.34 12.21 -0.02
C SER A 76 -23.94 12.79 0.25
N LEU A 77 -23.83 14.01 0.78
CA LEU A 77 -22.53 14.63 1.10
C LEU A 77 -21.78 13.85 2.19
N ASN A 78 -22.50 13.29 3.16
CA ASN A 78 -21.89 12.48 4.21
C ASN A 78 -21.31 11.19 3.65
N ILE A 79 -21.98 10.54 2.70
CA ILE A 79 -21.49 9.32 2.04
C ILE A 79 -20.23 9.61 1.23
N GLU A 80 -20.22 10.69 0.44
CA GLU A 80 -19.06 11.10 -0.33
C GLU A 80 -17.86 11.43 0.57
N PHE A 81 -18.11 12.10 1.69
CA PHE A 81 -17.08 12.42 2.68
C PHE A 81 -16.46 11.20 3.34
N ILE A 82 -17.28 10.20 3.70
CA ILE A 82 -16.82 8.92 4.24
C ILE A 82 -15.96 8.19 3.21
N ALA A 83 -16.37 8.18 1.94
CA ALA A 83 -15.60 7.56 0.87
C ALA A 83 -14.24 8.24 0.65
N ILE A 84 -14.20 9.58 0.62
CA ILE A 84 -12.95 10.36 0.49
C ILE A 84 -12.02 10.09 1.67
N ASN A 85 -12.55 10.04 2.90
CA ASN A 85 -11.77 9.69 4.08
C ASN A 85 -11.17 8.29 4.01
N GLY A 86 -11.94 7.31 3.53
CA GLY A 86 -11.47 5.94 3.33
C GLY A 86 -10.28 5.91 2.37
N ILE A 87 -10.43 6.52 1.18
CA ILE A 87 -9.39 6.59 0.16
C ILE A 87 -8.12 7.29 0.70
N LEU A 88 -8.29 8.41 1.41
CA LEU A 88 -7.16 9.14 1.98
C LEU A 88 -6.41 8.32 3.02
N LYS A 89 -7.14 7.64 3.90
CA LYS A 89 -6.56 6.78 4.93
C LYS A 89 -5.78 5.62 4.32
N GLU A 90 -6.36 4.90 3.37
CA GLU A 90 -5.70 3.82 2.64
C GLU A 90 -4.45 4.32 1.90
N GLY A 91 -4.54 5.50 1.27
CA GLY A 91 -3.40 6.14 0.62
C GLY A 91 -2.28 6.50 1.58
N LEU A 92 -2.60 7.03 2.76
CA LEU A 92 -1.63 7.33 3.82
C LEU A 92 -0.96 6.06 4.36
N GLU A 93 -1.72 5.02 4.66
CA GLU A 93 -1.21 3.74 5.15
C GLU A 93 -0.27 3.11 4.10
N SER A 94 -0.68 3.07 2.84
CA SER A 94 0.13 2.54 1.73
C SER A 94 1.42 3.33 1.50
N PHE A 95 1.33 4.67 1.55
CA PHE A 95 2.49 5.54 1.37
C PHE A 95 3.46 5.42 2.55
N THR A 96 2.95 5.34 3.77
CA THR A 96 3.75 5.10 4.97
C THR A 96 4.48 3.75 4.89
N ALA A 97 3.78 2.68 4.50
CA ALA A 97 4.38 1.36 4.34
C ALA A 97 5.47 1.33 3.26
N ALA A 98 5.30 2.10 2.19
CA ALA A 98 6.34 2.23 1.15
C ALA A 98 7.58 2.99 1.62
N LEU A 99 7.49 3.79 2.67
CA LEU A 99 8.60 4.56 3.24
C LEU A 99 9.22 3.92 4.50
N ASP A 100 8.59 2.88 5.05
CA ASP A 100 9.05 2.25 6.29
C ASP A 100 10.37 1.50 6.08
N THR A 101 11.41 1.92 6.79
CA THR A 101 12.75 1.32 6.72
C THR A 101 12.99 0.20 7.74
N LYS A 102 12.04 -0.01 8.67
CA LYS A 102 12.22 -0.92 9.81
C LYS A 102 11.44 -2.23 9.68
N SER A 103 10.54 -2.30 8.71
CA SER A 103 9.62 -3.41 8.60
C SER A 103 10.21 -4.59 7.84
N GLU A 104 9.66 -5.78 8.09
CA GLU A 104 9.90 -6.98 7.28
C GLU A 104 9.13 -6.90 5.94
N LEU A 105 9.19 -5.73 5.27
CA LEU A 105 8.55 -5.51 3.98
C LEU A 105 9.57 -5.60 2.84
N VAL A 106 9.14 -6.14 1.74
CA VAL A 106 9.80 -5.94 0.44
C VAL A 106 9.16 -4.72 -0.20
N GLN A 107 9.98 -3.75 -0.57
CA GLN A 107 9.54 -2.48 -1.16
C GLN A 107 10.10 -2.35 -2.56
N TRP A 108 9.28 -1.83 -3.47
CA TRP A 108 9.72 -1.56 -4.84
C TRP A 108 8.92 -0.43 -5.47
N SER A 109 9.56 0.29 -6.37
CA SER A 109 8.88 1.17 -7.31
C SER A 109 8.56 0.43 -8.60
N SER A 110 7.44 0.73 -9.21
CA SER A 110 7.06 0.23 -10.52
C SER A 110 6.76 1.40 -11.47
N PHE A 111 7.27 1.27 -12.70
CA PHE A 111 7.11 2.25 -13.76
C PHE A 111 6.44 1.56 -14.93
N VAL A 112 5.29 2.06 -15.34
CA VAL A 112 4.56 1.58 -16.51
C VAL A 112 4.59 2.68 -17.56
N GLN A 113 5.19 2.38 -18.69
CA GLN A 113 5.17 3.26 -19.86
C GLN A 113 4.11 2.78 -20.83
N SER A 114 3.23 3.69 -21.23
CA SER A 114 2.26 3.46 -22.30
C SER A 114 2.20 4.67 -23.22
N ASP A 115 1.64 4.48 -24.41
CA ASP A 115 1.46 5.56 -25.39
C ASP A 115 0.59 6.72 -24.87
N TYR A 116 -0.19 6.47 -23.83
CA TYR A 116 -1.16 7.44 -23.28
C TYR A 116 -0.74 8.07 -21.98
N GLN A 117 0.01 7.33 -21.14
CA GLN A 117 0.43 7.84 -19.82
C GLN A 117 1.58 7.03 -19.22
N ASN A 118 2.41 7.71 -18.44
CA ASN A 118 3.42 7.09 -17.60
C ASN A 118 2.86 7.01 -16.18
N LEU A 119 2.86 5.79 -15.60
CA LEU A 119 2.43 5.57 -14.23
C LEU A 119 3.62 5.16 -13.38
N THR A 120 3.78 5.83 -12.26
CA THR A 120 4.76 5.48 -11.23
C THR A 120 4.02 5.09 -9.97
N ALA A 121 4.37 3.96 -9.37
CA ALA A 121 3.81 3.52 -8.11
C ALA A 121 4.90 3.05 -7.14
N LEU A 122 4.72 3.36 -5.86
CA LEU A 122 5.47 2.76 -4.77
C LEU A 122 4.66 1.60 -4.23
N ASN A 123 5.33 0.48 -3.99
CA ASN A 123 4.70 -0.76 -3.58
C ASN A 123 5.42 -1.34 -2.37
N SER A 124 4.68 -2.05 -1.53
CA SER A 124 5.23 -2.83 -0.44
C SER A 124 4.47 -4.14 -0.27
N ALA A 125 5.16 -5.18 0.17
CA ALA A 125 4.55 -6.45 0.52
C ALA A 125 5.29 -7.09 1.70
N PRO A 126 4.60 -7.79 2.60
CA PRO A 126 5.26 -8.49 3.71
C PRO A 126 6.19 -9.57 3.19
N LEU A 127 7.40 -9.64 3.75
CA LEU A 127 8.37 -10.71 3.44
C LEU A 127 7.85 -12.08 3.91
N LYS A 128 7.14 -12.10 5.04
CA LYS A 128 6.48 -13.28 5.60
C LYS A 128 4.96 -13.08 5.48
N VAL A 129 4.36 -13.83 4.59
CA VAL A 129 2.92 -13.71 4.30
C VAL A 129 2.07 -14.46 5.31
N ASN A 130 2.62 -15.48 5.98
CA ASN A 130 1.90 -16.36 6.91
C ASN A 130 1.28 -15.60 8.10
N SER A 131 2.04 -14.78 8.80
CA SER A 131 1.50 -13.97 9.90
C SER A 131 0.44 -12.99 9.41
N PHE A 132 0.69 -12.34 8.28
CA PHE A 132 -0.27 -11.41 7.68
C PHE A 132 -1.60 -12.10 7.33
N ILE A 133 -1.55 -13.28 6.71
CA ILE A 133 -2.76 -14.06 6.37
C ILE A 133 -3.47 -14.50 7.66
N ASN A 134 -2.74 -14.98 8.65
CA ASN A 134 -3.33 -15.39 9.92
C ASN A 134 -4.05 -14.22 10.60
N ASP A 135 -3.36 -13.10 10.79
CA ASP A 135 -3.89 -11.95 11.55
C ASP A 135 -5.01 -11.21 10.82
N ASN A 136 -4.96 -11.14 9.49
CA ASN A 136 -5.90 -10.34 8.71
C ASN A 136 -7.02 -11.14 8.04
N LEU A 137 -6.86 -12.44 7.87
CA LEU A 137 -7.84 -13.30 7.21
C LEU A 137 -8.31 -14.42 8.14
N LEU A 138 -7.44 -15.34 8.52
CA LEU A 138 -7.83 -16.58 9.19
C LEU A 138 -8.43 -16.33 10.57
N SER A 139 -7.85 -15.42 11.36
CA SER A 139 -8.36 -15.07 12.70
C SER A 139 -9.77 -14.46 12.72
N LYS A 140 -10.27 -14.00 11.56
CA LYS A 140 -11.59 -13.39 11.43
C LYS A 140 -12.72 -14.39 11.18
N TYR A 141 -12.38 -15.63 10.89
CA TYR A 141 -13.33 -16.68 10.52
C TYR A 141 -13.17 -17.89 11.42
N SER A 142 -14.27 -18.53 11.75
CA SER A 142 -14.31 -19.75 12.58
C SER A 142 -13.98 -21.03 11.78
N GLY A 143 -13.82 -20.93 10.47
CA GLY A 143 -13.47 -22.04 9.59
C GLY A 143 -13.27 -21.58 8.17
N GLY A 144 -12.53 -22.36 7.37
CA GLY A 144 -12.25 -22.07 5.98
C GLY A 144 -12.00 -23.33 5.16
N VAL A 145 -12.20 -23.25 3.86
CA VAL A 145 -11.88 -24.32 2.91
C VAL A 145 -10.89 -23.77 1.89
N PHE A 146 -9.78 -24.47 1.74
CA PHE A 146 -8.76 -24.16 0.74
C PHE A 146 -8.82 -25.17 -0.40
N CYS A 147 -8.93 -24.70 -1.62
CA CYS A 147 -8.99 -25.52 -2.82
C CYS A 147 -7.92 -25.08 -3.82
N SER A 148 -7.01 -26.00 -4.15
CA SER A 148 -6.01 -25.82 -5.23
C SER A 148 -5.50 -27.17 -5.68
N ALA A 149 -5.07 -27.27 -6.92
CA ALA A 149 -4.42 -28.46 -7.45
C ALA A 149 -3.01 -28.71 -6.86
N THR A 150 -2.44 -27.73 -6.16
CA THR A 150 -1.05 -27.73 -5.67
C THR A 150 -0.95 -27.50 -4.16
N LEU A 151 -1.96 -27.86 -3.39
CA LEU A 151 -1.92 -27.72 -1.91
C LEU A 151 -0.97 -28.70 -1.25
N MET A 152 -0.78 -29.88 -1.85
CA MET A 152 0.08 -30.94 -1.35
C MET A 152 1.44 -30.96 -2.05
N VAL A 153 2.50 -31.15 -1.28
CA VAL A 153 3.84 -31.40 -1.77
C VAL A 153 4.33 -32.72 -1.12
N ASN A 154 4.65 -33.72 -1.92
CA ASN A 154 5.02 -35.07 -1.45
C ASN A 154 3.97 -35.70 -0.50
N ASP A 155 2.69 -35.61 -0.87
CA ASP A 155 1.54 -36.06 -0.08
C ASP A 155 1.43 -35.46 1.33
N ASP A 156 1.92 -34.21 1.49
CA ASP A 156 1.95 -33.51 2.75
C ASP A 156 1.46 -32.06 2.58
N PHE A 157 0.62 -31.61 3.52
CA PHE A 157 0.09 -30.23 3.57
C PHE A 157 0.98 -29.27 4.39
N ARG A 158 2.04 -29.73 5.04
CA ARG A 158 2.88 -28.89 5.91
C ARG A 158 3.40 -27.65 5.21
N TYR A 159 3.90 -27.79 4.00
CA TYR A 159 4.40 -26.66 3.23
C TYR A 159 3.34 -25.59 3.05
N PHE A 160 2.13 -25.97 2.65
CA PHE A 160 1.01 -25.04 2.49
C PHE A 160 0.63 -24.40 3.82
N SER A 161 0.46 -25.20 4.87
CA SER A 161 0.06 -24.73 6.21
C SER A 161 1.05 -23.72 6.78
N GLU A 162 2.35 -23.98 6.68
CA GLU A 162 3.40 -23.04 7.08
C GLU A 162 3.34 -21.73 6.29
N LYS A 163 3.07 -21.77 4.98
CA LYS A 163 3.03 -20.60 4.12
C LYS A 163 1.81 -19.72 4.38
N VAL A 164 0.69 -20.28 4.80
CA VAL A 164 -0.54 -19.54 5.12
C VAL A 164 -0.71 -19.26 6.61
N GLY A 165 0.18 -19.79 7.47
CA GLY A 165 0.13 -19.57 8.92
C GLY A 165 -0.93 -20.44 9.63
N LEU A 166 -1.30 -21.58 9.06
CA LEU A 166 -2.19 -22.54 9.71
C LEU A 166 -1.41 -23.40 10.70
N ASP A 167 -1.94 -23.57 11.91
CA ASP A 167 -1.44 -24.55 12.86
C ASP A 167 -2.04 -25.93 12.51
N LEU A 168 -1.18 -26.88 12.11
CA LEU A 168 -1.60 -28.23 11.76
C LEU A 168 -2.19 -29.02 12.93
N ALA A 169 -1.96 -28.59 14.18
CA ALA A 169 -2.57 -29.22 15.36
C ALA A 169 -4.10 -29.04 15.43
N VAL A 170 -4.67 -28.20 14.57
CA VAL A 170 -6.12 -27.92 14.50
C VAL A 170 -6.80 -28.67 13.35
N LEU A 171 -6.05 -29.42 12.55
CA LEU A 171 -6.56 -30.18 11.39
C LEU A 171 -6.81 -31.65 11.78
N GLU A 172 -7.67 -31.93 12.76
CA GLU A 172 -8.25 -33.24 13.00
C GLU A 172 -9.62 -33.39 12.33
#